data_0385ce027d086a52c533afb7b9a565a4
#
_entry.id   0385ce027d086a52c533afb7b9a565a4
#
_cell.length_a   1.000
_cell.length_b   1.000
_cell.length_c   1.000
_cell.angle_alpha   90.00
_cell.angle_beta   90.00
_cell.angle_gamma   90.00
#
_symmetry.space_group_name_H-M   'P 1'
#
loop_
_entity.id
_entity.type
_entity.pdbx_description
1 polymer ?
#
loop_
_entity_poly.entity_id
_entity_poly.type
_entity_poly.pdbx_seq_one_letter_code
_entity_poly.pdbx_strand_id
1 'polypeptide(L)'
;MIFDYATDYCLKHPAIASAKEFELTDADYEEFKNKVKGADFKYDQQSEKILNTLKEAAEFEGYMKDASDEFKALENKLKHNLDRDLDYFSKDIKKMIAEEIIKRYYYQEGAIIQQLKDDKDLDEAVKVLTNPERYQQILSVTAVTAKKE
;
A
#
# COMPACT_ATOMS: atom_id res chain seq x y z
N MET A 1 -11.77 -4.68 -9.54
CA MET A 1 -10.70 -4.09 -10.39
C MET A 1 -9.40 -4.92 -10.34
N ILE A 2 -8.67 -5.01 -9.18
CA ILE A 2 -7.43 -5.81 -9.09
C ILE A 2 -7.70 -7.29 -9.41
N PHE A 3 -8.72 -7.87 -8.81
CA PHE A 3 -9.13 -9.26 -9.05
C PHE A 3 -9.39 -9.54 -10.55
N ASP A 4 -10.14 -8.68 -11.21
CA ASP A 4 -10.49 -8.85 -12.63
C ASP A 4 -9.26 -8.67 -13.53
N TYR A 5 -8.40 -7.70 -13.18
CA TYR A 5 -7.13 -7.51 -13.90
C TYR A 5 -6.23 -8.73 -13.77
N ALA A 6 -6.05 -9.25 -12.55
CA ALA A 6 -5.25 -10.45 -12.33
C ALA A 6 -5.81 -11.67 -13.06
N THR A 7 -7.13 -11.79 -13.19
CA THR A 7 -7.76 -12.84 -13.99
C THR A 7 -7.42 -12.70 -15.47
N ASP A 8 -7.58 -11.50 -16.02
CA ASP A 8 -7.24 -11.22 -17.43
C ASP A 8 -5.76 -11.41 -17.71
N TYR A 9 -4.90 -11.04 -16.76
CA TYR A 9 -3.45 -11.25 -16.83
C TYR A 9 -3.12 -12.75 -16.95
N CYS A 10 -3.71 -13.58 -16.08
CA CYS A 10 -3.47 -15.03 -16.10
C CYS A 10 -3.94 -15.70 -17.40
N LEU A 11 -5.03 -15.22 -18.00
CA LEU A 11 -5.51 -15.71 -19.29
C LEU A 11 -4.54 -15.40 -20.44
N LYS A 12 -3.80 -14.30 -20.35
CA LYS A 12 -2.80 -13.88 -21.35
C LYS A 12 -1.44 -14.53 -21.13
N HIS A 13 -1.11 -14.94 -19.91
CA HIS A 13 0.20 -15.44 -19.52
C HIS A 13 0.08 -16.86 -18.96
N PRO A 14 0.22 -17.91 -19.78
CA PRO A 14 0.10 -19.31 -19.32
C PRO A 14 1.12 -19.70 -18.24
N ALA A 15 2.24 -18.99 -18.15
CA ALA A 15 3.29 -19.19 -17.17
C ALA A 15 3.92 -17.83 -16.78
N ILE A 16 4.40 -17.74 -15.53
CA ILE A 16 5.10 -16.57 -15.00
C ILE A 16 6.39 -17.01 -14.29
N ALA A 17 7.23 -16.04 -13.89
CA ALA A 17 8.38 -16.26 -13.05
C ALA A 17 7.98 -16.86 -11.68
N SER A 18 8.95 -17.43 -10.95
CA SER A 18 8.69 -17.97 -9.62
C SER A 18 8.10 -16.91 -8.68
N ALA A 19 7.37 -17.34 -7.63
CA ALA A 19 6.78 -16.43 -6.65
C ALA A 19 7.81 -15.47 -6.02
N LYS A 20 9.06 -15.91 -5.92
CA LYS A 20 10.16 -15.08 -5.39
C LYS A 20 10.64 -14.03 -6.39
N GLU A 21 10.65 -14.35 -7.67
CA GLU A 21 11.24 -13.52 -8.73
C GLU A 21 10.21 -12.66 -9.46
N PHE A 22 8.93 -13.02 -9.37
CA PHE A 22 7.87 -12.30 -10.07
C PHE A 22 7.77 -10.85 -9.58
N GLU A 23 7.75 -9.94 -10.52
CA GLU A 23 7.48 -8.53 -10.32
C GLU A 23 6.55 -8.03 -11.42
N LEU A 24 5.57 -7.22 -11.04
CA LEU A 24 4.70 -6.55 -11.99
C LEU A 24 5.49 -5.45 -12.69
N THR A 25 5.57 -5.51 -14.02
CA THR A 25 6.31 -4.51 -14.80
C THR A 25 5.59 -3.16 -14.83
N ASP A 26 6.32 -2.10 -15.20
CA ASP A 26 5.71 -0.79 -15.40
C ASP A 26 4.69 -0.81 -16.55
N ALA A 27 4.92 -1.60 -17.60
CA ALA A 27 4.00 -1.78 -18.70
C ALA A 27 2.68 -2.43 -18.26
N ASP A 28 2.76 -3.49 -17.43
CA ASP A 28 1.59 -4.15 -16.85
C ASP A 28 0.79 -3.18 -15.96
N TYR A 29 1.50 -2.35 -15.20
CA TYR A 29 0.86 -1.34 -14.36
C TYR A 29 0.14 -0.26 -15.16
N GLU A 30 0.72 0.20 -16.27
CA GLU A 30 0.06 1.13 -17.20
C GLU A 30 -1.19 0.51 -17.82
N GLU A 31 -1.17 -0.79 -18.17
CA GLU A 31 -2.37 -1.50 -18.63
C GLU A 31 -3.45 -1.51 -17.55
N PHE A 32 -3.08 -1.79 -16.30
CA PHE A 32 -4.00 -1.70 -15.16
C PHE A 32 -4.59 -0.30 -15.00
N LYS A 33 -3.76 0.75 -15.02
CA LYS A 33 -4.21 2.15 -14.93
C LYS A 33 -5.24 2.49 -16.02
N ASN A 34 -4.99 2.08 -17.25
CA ASN A 34 -5.89 2.29 -18.34
C ASN A 34 -7.24 1.57 -18.14
N LYS A 35 -7.22 0.35 -17.61
CA LYS A 35 -8.44 -0.38 -17.25
C LYS A 35 -9.24 0.33 -16.16
N VAL A 36 -8.57 0.86 -15.11
CA VAL A 36 -9.22 1.61 -14.03
C VAL A 36 -9.86 2.90 -14.55
N LYS A 37 -9.16 3.65 -15.39
CA LYS A 37 -9.66 4.90 -16.02
C LYS A 37 -10.87 4.65 -16.92
N GLY A 38 -10.85 3.57 -17.68
CA GLY A 38 -11.95 3.20 -18.57
C GLY A 38 -13.22 2.72 -17.87
N ALA A 39 -13.12 2.36 -16.59
CA ALA A 39 -14.23 1.82 -15.80
C ALA A 39 -15.00 2.86 -14.97
N ASP A 40 -14.77 4.16 -15.15
CA ASP A 40 -15.37 5.24 -14.32
C ASP A 40 -15.23 4.93 -12.81
N PHE A 41 -14.03 4.50 -12.41
CA PHE A 41 -13.75 4.10 -11.04
C PHE A 41 -13.85 5.29 -10.09
N LYS A 42 -14.74 5.20 -9.10
CA LYS A 42 -14.94 6.21 -8.06
C LYS A 42 -14.66 5.60 -6.70
N TYR A 43 -14.04 6.37 -5.85
CA TYR A 43 -13.80 6.02 -4.45
C TYR A 43 -13.97 7.23 -3.55
N ASP A 44 -14.35 6.98 -2.33
CA ASP A 44 -14.56 7.99 -1.32
C ASP A 44 -13.21 8.50 -0.79
N GLN A 45 -13.02 9.80 -0.81
CA GLN A 45 -11.86 10.41 -0.17
C GLN A 45 -12.19 10.83 1.26
N GLN A 46 -11.40 10.34 2.21
CA GLN A 46 -11.54 10.72 3.61
C GLN A 46 -11.31 12.23 3.83
N SER A 47 -10.37 12.82 3.10
CA SER A 47 -10.09 14.26 3.15
C SER A 47 -11.28 15.11 2.72
N GLU A 48 -12.04 14.69 1.71
CA GLU A 48 -13.25 15.38 1.27
C GLU A 48 -14.35 15.32 2.34
N LYS A 49 -14.55 14.14 2.94
CA LYS A 49 -15.51 13.97 4.04
C LYS A 49 -15.18 14.86 5.24
N ILE A 50 -13.91 14.89 5.66
CA ILE A 50 -13.45 15.74 6.76
C ILE A 50 -13.59 17.22 6.41
N LEU A 51 -13.27 17.62 5.18
CA LEU A 51 -13.43 19.00 4.73
C LEU A 51 -14.91 19.45 4.77
N ASN A 52 -15.82 18.58 4.33
CA ASN A 52 -17.25 18.89 4.40
C ASN A 52 -17.74 19.03 5.84
N THR A 53 -17.33 18.14 6.74
CA THR A 53 -17.62 18.26 8.17
C THR A 53 -17.07 19.57 8.76
N LEU A 54 -15.84 19.95 8.37
CA LEU A 54 -15.24 21.20 8.82
C LEU A 54 -16.00 22.43 8.29
N LYS A 55 -16.48 22.38 7.03
CA LYS A 55 -17.32 23.45 6.46
C LYS A 55 -18.64 23.62 7.25
N GLU A 56 -19.31 22.51 7.58
CA GLU A 56 -20.54 22.51 8.38
C GLU A 56 -20.30 23.14 9.77
N ALA A 57 -19.19 22.78 10.42
CA ALA A 57 -18.83 23.37 11.72
C ALA A 57 -18.53 24.87 11.60
N ALA A 58 -17.75 25.28 10.60
CA ALA A 58 -17.41 26.69 10.35
C ALA A 58 -18.63 27.51 9.98
N GLU A 59 -19.62 26.94 9.31
CA GLU A 59 -20.89 27.62 9.03
C GLU A 59 -21.71 27.83 10.32
N PHE A 60 -21.82 26.78 11.15
CA PHE A 60 -22.50 26.87 12.44
C PHE A 60 -21.86 27.90 13.39
N GLU A 61 -20.54 27.99 13.40
CA GLU A 61 -19.77 28.92 14.22
C GLU A 61 -19.66 30.31 13.60
N GLY A 62 -20.15 30.54 12.38
CA GLY A 62 -20.19 31.83 11.70
C GLY A 62 -18.90 32.23 10.96
N TYR A 63 -17.88 31.37 10.90
CA TYR A 63 -16.59 31.65 10.24
C TYR A 63 -16.65 31.57 8.71
N MET A 64 -17.67 30.93 8.13
CA MET A 64 -17.75 30.72 6.66
C MET A 64 -17.75 32.05 5.86
N LYS A 65 -18.17 33.15 6.43
CA LYS A 65 -18.17 34.46 5.75
C LYS A 65 -16.76 34.96 5.47
N ASP A 66 -15.85 34.71 6.43
CA ASP A 66 -14.48 35.22 6.38
C ASP A 66 -13.51 34.22 5.77
N ALA A 67 -13.82 32.90 5.80
CA ALA A 67 -12.96 31.81 5.35
C ALA A 67 -13.44 31.14 4.05
N SER A 68 -14.42 31.67 3.35
CA SER A 68 -15.02 31.04 2.16
C SER A 68 -14.02 30.80 1.05
N ASP A 69 -13.08 31.69 0.82
CA ASP A 69 -12.12 31.59 -0.29
C ASP A 69 -11.02 30.59 0.06
N GLU A 70 -10.61 30.49 1.31
CA GLU A 70 -9.66 29.49 1.81
C GLU A 70 -10.25 28.08 1.70
N PHE A 71 -11.52 27.90 2.07
CA PHE A 71 -12.21 26.63 1.91
C PHE A 71 -12.31 26.21 0.44
N LYS A 72 -12.67 27.14 -0.47
CA LYS A 72 -12.68 26.85 -1.91
C LYS A 72 -11.30 26.50 -2.46
N ALA A 73 -10.26 27.23 -2.03
CA ALA A 73 -8.90 26.97 -2.44
C ALA A 73 -8.43 25.58 -1.98
N LEU A 74 -8.76 25.20 -0.72
CA LEU A 74 -8.45 23.89 -0.17
C LEU A 74 -9.21 22.77 -0.91
N GLU A 75 -10.51 22.96 -1.14
CA GLU A 75 -11.36 22.03 -1.88
C GLU A 75 -10.80 21.75 -3.29
N ASN A 76 -10.39 22.81 -4.01
CA ASN A 76 -9.78 22.66 -5.33
C ASN A 76 -8.46 21.90 -5.29
N LYS A 77 -7.65 22.04 -4.22
CA LYS A 77 -6.38 21.32 -4.04
C LYS A 77 -6.58 19.85 -3.63
N LEU A 78 -7.65 19.57 -2.89
CA LEU A 78 -8.00 18.22 -2.44
C LEU A 78 -8.89 17.49 -3.45
N LYS A 79 -9.28 18.16 -4.54
CA LYS A 79 -10.12 17.55 -5.57
C LYS A 79 -9.50 16.25 -6.08
N HIS A 80 -10.36 15.25 -6.18
CA HIS A 80 -10.02 13.92 -6.66
C HIS A 80 -9.25 13.96 -7.99
N ASN A 81 -8.11 13.30 -8.02
CA ASN A 81 -7.29 13.11 -9.19
C ASN A 81 -6.80 11.67 -9.27
N LEU A 82 -7.55 10.84 -9.99
CA LEU A 82 -7.29 9.42 -10.13
C LEU A 82 -5.87 9.11 -10.66
N ASP A 83 -5.40 9.90 -11.63
CA ASP A 83 -4.06 9.72 -12.21
C ASP A 83 -2.96 9.91 -11.17
N ARG A 84 -3.03 11.04 -10.45
CA ARG A 84 -2.10 11.35 -9.37
C ARG A 84 -2.12 10.26 -8.30
N ASP A 85 -3.31 9.80 -7.92
CA ASP A 85 -3.45 8.84 -6.83
C ASP A 85 -2.96 7.44 -7.24
N LEU A 86 -3.21 7.02 -8.48
CA LEU A 86 -2.63 5.80 -9.05
C LEU A 86 -1.10 5.88 -9.11
N ASP A 87 -0.53 7.03 -9.45
CA ASP A 87 0.92 7.21 -9.45
C ASP A 87 1.51 7.25 -8.03
N TYR A 88 0.86 7.97 -7.12
CA TYR A 88 1.31 8.10 -5.73
C TYR A 88 1.31 6.75 -4.99
N PHE A 89 0.27 5.95 -5.16
CA PHE A 89 0.14 4.63 -4.55
C PHE A 89 0.65 3.48 -5.44
N SER A 90 1.38 3.78 -6.51
CA SER A 90 1.80 2.80 -7.52
C SER A 90 2.53 1.59 -6.92
N LYS A 91 3.42 1.82 -5.96
CA LYS A 91 4.19 0.76 -5.29
C LYS A 91 3.27 -0.22 -4.56
N ASP A 92 2.33 0.29 -3.78
CA ASP A 92 1.41 -0.53 -2.98
C ASP A 92 0.42 -1.27 -3.89
N ILE A 93 -0.10 -0.58 -4.91
CA ILE A 93 -1.03 -1.17 -5.87
C ILE A 93 -0.35 -2.28 -6.67
N LYS A 94 0.89 -2.07 -7.15
CA LYS A 94 1.67 -3.11 -7.83
C LYS A 94 1.89 -4.34 -6.95
N LYS A 95 2.19 -4.13 -5.67
CA LYS A 95 2.34 -5.22 -4.69
C LYS A 95 1.04 -6.01 -4.55
N MET A 96 -0.10 -5.35 -4.41
CA MET A 96 -1.41 -5.99 -4.34
C MET A 96 -1.77 -6.77 -5.61
N ILE A 97 -1.48 -6.22 -6.79
CA ILE A 97 -1.71 -6.90 -8.07
C ILE A 97 -0.80 -8.12 -8.19
N ALA A 98 0.49 -7.98 -7.87
CA ALA A 98 1.45 -9.09 -7.91
C ALA A 98 1.03 -10.24 -6.99
N GLU A 99 0.61 -9.93 -5.76
CA GLU A 99 0.09 -10.92 -4.82
C GLU A 99 -1.12 -11.66 -5.39
N GLU A 100 -2.06 -10.92 -5.97
CA GLU A 100 -3.28 -11.47 -6.53
C GLU A 100 -3.02 -12.35 -7.77
N ILE A 101 -2.02 -11.99 -8.59
CA ILE A 101 -1.55 -12.83 -9.72
C ILE A 101 -0.88 -14.08 -9.18
N ILE A 102 0.08 -13.95 -8.26
CA ILE A 102 0.84 -15.07 -7.68
C ILE A 102 -0.08 -16.12 -7.05
N LYS A 103 -1.15 -15.70 -6.36
CA LYS A 103 -2.14 -16.63 -5.79
C LYS A 103 -2.74 -17.57 -6.82
N ARG A 104 -2.89 -17.15 -8.07
CA ARG A 104 -3.48 -17.96 -9.14
C ARG A 104 -2.52 -19.03 -9.68
N TYR A 105 -1.21 -18.79 -9.61
CA TYR A 105 -0.21 -19.76 -10.10
C TYR A 105 0.38 -20.61 -8.97
N TYR A 106 0.60 -20.01 -7.82
CA TYR A 106 1.37 -20.60 -6.71
C TYR A 106 0.57 -20.72 -5.41
N TYR A 107 -0.75 -20.49 -5.46
CA TYR A 107 -1.65 -20.60 -4.32
C TYR A 107 -1.24 -19.76 -3.10
N GLN A 108 -1.61 -20.21 -1.91
CA GLN A 108 -1.33 -19.50 -0.67
C GLN A 108 0.16 -19.41 -0.34
N GLU A 109 0.92 -20.45 -0.65
CA GLU A 109 2.37 -20.46 -0.44
C GLU A 109 3.06 -19.35 -1.25
N GLY A 110 2.71 -19.21 -2.52
CA GLY A 110 3.23 -18.14 -3.36
C GLY A 110 2.87 -16.75 -2.84
N ALA A 111 1.64 -16.57 -2.35
CA ALA A 111 1.21 -15.30 -1.76
C ALA A 111 2.05 -14.93 -0.53
N ILE A 112 2.32 -15.88 0.37
CA ILE A 112 3.17 -15.67 1.54
C ILE A 112 4.59 -15.27 1.10
N ILE A 113 5.18 -15.97 0.13
CA ILE A 113 6.50 -15.62 -0.41
C ILE A 113 6.51 -14.18 -0.95
N GLN A 114 5.46 -13.78 -1.65
CA GLN A 114 5.35 -12.44 -2.21
C GLN A 114 5.15 -11.36 -1.14
N GLN A 115 4.38 -11.64 -0.08
CA GLN A 115 4.18 -10.72 1.05
C GLN A 115 5.46 -10.49 1.85
N LEU A 116 6.29 -11.53 1.99
CA LEU A 116 7.57 -11.46 2.71
C LEU A 116 8.69 -10.77 1.91
N LYS A 117 8.46 -10.43 0.65
CA LYS A 117 9.39 -9.59 -0.09
C LYS A 117 9.50 -8.23 0.60
N ASP A 118 10.72 -7.75 0.77
CA ASP A 118 11.02 -6.46 1.41
C ASP A 118 10.54 -6.36 2.88
N ASP A 119 10.30 -7.49 3.56
CA ASP A 119 9.99 -7.52 4.99
C ASP A 119 11.27 -7.29 5.80
N LYS A 120 11.39 -6.09 6.35
CA LYS A 120 12.56 -5.67 7.13
C LYS A 120 12.72 -6.45 8.43
N ASP A 121 11.61 -6.88 9.04
CA ASP A 121 11.63 -7.64 10.28
C ASP A 121 12.13 -9.06 10.01
N LEU A 122 11.70 -9.67 8.91
CA LEU A 122 12.21 -10.95 8.45
C LEU A 122 13.70 -10.88 8.11
N ASP A 123 14.12 -9.86 7.38
CA ASP A 123 15.53 -9.65 7.03
C ASP A 123 16.41 -9.51 8.27
N GLU A 124 15.94 -8.77 9.29
CA GLU A 124 16.68 -8.61 10.54
C GLU A 124 16.68 -9.90 11.36
N ALA A 125 15.57 -10.63 11.40
CA ALA A 125 15.52 -11.94 12.03
C ALA A 125 16.51 -12.93 11.41
N VAL A 126 16.58 -12.98 10.07
CA VAL A 126 17.56 -13.82 9.36
C VAL A 126 18.98 -13.41 9.70
N LYS A 127 19.31 -12.12 9.73
CA LYS A 127 20.65 -11.64 10.14
C LYS A 127 21.03 -12.07 11.54
N VAL A 128 20.08 -12.02 12.48
CA VAL A 128 20.33 -12.47 13.87
C VAL A 128 20.55 -13.98 13.91
N LEU A 129 19.69 -14.75 13.25
CA LEU A 129 19.78 -16.22 13.27
C LEU A 129 21.01 -16.77 12.52
N THR A 130 21.49 -16.07 11.51
CA THR A 130 22.68 -16.46 10.74
C THR A 130 23.98 -15.98 11.38
N ASN A 131 23.93 -15.16 12.43
CA ASN A 131 25.09 -14.72 13.20
C ASN A 131 25.08 -15.31 14.64
N PRO A 132 25.80 -16.43 14.87
CA PRO A 132 25.80 -17.11 16.16
C PRO A 132 26.21 -16.23 17.35
N GLU A 133 27.17 -15.31 17.15
CA GLU A 133 27.62 -14.42 18.21
C GLU A 133 26.52 -13.44 18.63
N ARG A 134 25.85 -12.80 17.64
CA ARG A 134 24.75 -11.88 17.88
C ARG A 134 23.55 -12.61 18.51
N TYR A 135 23.26 -13.82 18.05
CA TYR A 135 22.20 -14.66 18.62
C TYR A 135 22.47 -14.97 20.10
N GLN A 136 23.69 -15.39 20.43
CA GLN A 136 24.09 -15.66 21.80
C GLN A 136 24.10 -14.39 22.69
N GLN A 137 24.51 -13.26 22.17
CA GLN A 137 24.46 -11.97 22.88
C GLN A 137 23.01 -11.58 23.25
N ILE A 138 22.07 -11.78 22.34
CA ILE A 138 20.65 -11.48 22.58
C ILE A 138 20.07 -12.43 23.64
N LEU A 139 20.43 -13.72 23.59
CA LEU A 139 19.94 -14.72 24.54
C LEU A 139 20.66 -14.68 25.89
N SER A 140 21.92 -14.20 25.93
CA SER A 140 22.61 -14.00 27.17
C SER A 140 21.96 -12.84 27.91
N VAL A 141 21.06 -13.16 28.83
CA VAL A 141 20.48 -12.18 29.74
C VAL A 141 21.63 -11.60 30.56
N THR A 142 22.09 -10.41 30.19
CA THR A 142 22.86 -9.62 31.12
C THR A 142 21.90 -9.32 32.25
N ALA A 143 22.10 -9.99 33.38
CA ALA A 143 21.37 -9.72 34.62
C ALA A 143 21.52 -8.21 34.86
N VAL A 144 20.48 -7.46 34.56
CA VAL A 144 20.36 -6.10 35.05
C VAL A 144 20.27 -6.27 36.57
N THR A 145 21.40 -6.16 37.21
CA THR A 145 21.47 -5.97 38.68
C THR A 145 20.65 -4.71 38.93
N ALA A 146 19.42 -4.92 39.36
CA ALA A 146 18.61 -3.87 39.94
C ALA A 146 19.40 -3.36 41.16
N LYS A 147 20.06 -2.23 41.03
CA LYS A 147 20.50 -1.45 42.17
C LYS A 147 19.22 -1.04 42.91
N LYS A 148 18.94 -1.72 43.98
CA LYS A 148 18.12 -1.19 45.07
C LYS A 148 18.93 -0.06 45.71
N GLU A 149 18.48 1.15 45.59
CA GLU A 149 18.61 2.18 46.60
C GLU A 149 17.24 2.50 47.18
#